data_61ea6f602dc334226190b00764e0891d
#
_entry.id   61ea6f602dc334226190b00764e0891d
#
_cell.length_a   1.000
_cell.length_b   1.000
_cell.length_c   1.000
_cell.angle_alpha   90.00
_cell.angle_beta   90.00
_cell.angle_gamma   90.00
#
_symmetry.space_group_name_H-M   'P 1'
#
loop_
_entity.id
_entity.type
_entity.pdbx_description
1 polymer ?
#
loop_
_entity_poly.entity_id
_entity_poly.type
_entity_poly.pdbx_seq_one_letter_code
_entity_poly.pdbx_strand_id
1 'polypeptide(L)'
;MRAITITEFGGPAVLQLTEQPDPRPAPGEVLIDVASTSVNRADLMQRQGRYPPPPGASEILGLECAGTVAELGDGVTGFAVGDEVCALLAGGGYA
;
A
#
# COMPACT_ATOMS: atom_id res chain seq x y z
N MET A 1 4.59 -4.37 -10.99
CA MET A 1 5.39 -4.16 -9.76
C MET A 1 5.43 -5.38 -8.88
N ARG A 2 6.38 -5.47 -7.99
CA ARG A 2 6.41 -6.53 -6.98
C ARG A 2 5.69 -6.08 -5.72
N ALA A 3 4.93 -7.00 -5.11
CA ALA A 3 4.23 -6.75 -3.86
C ALA A 3 4.21 -8.01 -3.00
N ILE A 4 4.05 -7.85 -1.71
CA ILE A 4 3.80 -8.96 -0.80
C ILE A 4 2.28 -9.16 -0.72
N THR A 5 1.82 -10.33 -1.15
CA THR A 5 0.39 -10.67 -1.18
C THR A 5 0.11 -11.95 -0.40
N ILE A 6 -1.16 -12.17 -0.10
CA ILE A 6 -1.65 -13.41 0.49
C ILE A 6 -2.79 -13.93 -0.38
N THR A 7 -2.88 -15.25 -0.53
CA THR A 7 -3.99 -15.93 -1.23
C THR A 7 -4.92 -16.67 -0.27
N GLU A 8 -4.50 -16.81 0.97
CA GLU A 8 -5.27 -17.42 2.05
C GLU A 8 -4.89 -16.75 3.38
N PHE A 9 -5.70 -16.91 4.39
CA PHE A 9 -5.38 -16.43 5.73
C PHE A 9 -4.53 -17.46 6.48
N GLY A 10 -3.65 -16.99 7.35
CA GLY A 10 -2.83 -17.89 8.15
C GLY A 10 -1.63 -17.22 8.78
N GLY A 11 -0.60 -18.02 9.05
CA GLY A 11 0.66 -17.60 9.63
C GLY A 11 1.59 -16.94 8.60
N PRO A 12 2.85 -16.63 8.99
CA PRO A 12 3.79 -15.91 8.11
C PRO A 12 4.03 -16.59 6.76
N ALA A 13 3.87 -17.91 6.66
CA ALA A 13 4.11 -18.66 5.43
C ALA A 13 3.14 -18.30 4.29
N VAL A 14 2.02 -17.64 4.58
CA VAL A 14 1.08 -17.22 3.52
C VAL A 14 1.53 -15.96 2.79
N LEU A 15 2.52 -15.24 3.31
CA LEU A 15 3.09 -14.07 2.66
C LEU A 15 3.95 -14.49 1.47
N GLN A 16 3.67 -13.93 0.31
CA GLN A 16 4.36 -14.26 -0.93
C GLN A 16 4.73 -13.00 -1.71
N LEU A 17 5.93 -12.98 -2.27
CA LEU A 17 6.34 -11.95 -3.22
C LEU A 17 5.76 -12.29 -4.59
N THR A 18 4.91 -11.43 -5.12
CA THR A 18 4.20 -11.66 -6.39
C THR A 18 4.30 -10.44 -7.29
N GLU A 19 4.07 -10.66 -8.59
CA GLU A 19 3.87 -9.56 -9.55
C GLU A 19 2.41 -9.11 -9.49
N GLN A 20 2.23 -7.78 -9.43
CA GLN A 20 0.93 -7.13 -9.42
C GLN A 20 0.91 -6.02 -10.46
N PRO A 21 -0.27 -5.63 -10.99
CA PRO A 21 -0.36 -4.48 -11.87
C PRO A 21 0.16 -3.21 -11.21
N ASP A 22 0.84 -2.37 -11.99
CA ASP A 22 1.27 -1.07 -11.48
C ASP A 22 0.03 -0.21 -11.17
N PRO A 23 -0.04 0.38 -9.96
CA PRO A 23 -1.16 1.24 -9.63
C PRO A 23 -1.08 2.56 -10.38
N ARG A 24 -2.21 3.23 -10.54
CA ARG A 24 -2.30 4.59 -11.05
C ARG A 24 -3.08 5.45 -10.09
N PRO A 25 -2.67 6.71 -9.89
CA PRO A 25 -3.40 7.59 -8.99
C PRO A 25 -4.74 7.98 -9.60
N ALA A 26 -5.81 7.83 -8.82
CA ALA A 26 -7.12 8.36 -9.15
C ALA A 26 -7.14 9.89 -8.93
N PRO A 27 -8.18 10.61 -9.39
CA PRO A 27 -8.32 12.02 -9.08
C PRO A 27 -8.20 12.29 -7.58
N GLY A 28 -7.38 13.28 -7.21
CA GLY A 28 -7.13 13.61 -5.81
C GLY A 28 -6.10 12.75 -5.08
N GLU A 29 -5.53 11.77 -5.77
CA GLU A 29 -4.52 10.86 -5.20
C GLU A 29 -3.13 11.14 -5.76
N VAL A 30 -2.12 10.68 -5.02
CA VAL A 30 -0.73 10.64 -5.51
C VAL A 30 -0.24 9.20 -5.52
N LEU A 31 0.63 8.89 -6.46
CA LEU A 31 1.39 7.63 -6.48
C LEU A 31 2.71 7.85 -5.76
N ILE A 32 3.01 6.99 -4.79
CA ILE A 32 4.25 7.04 -4.02
C ILE A 32 5.15 5.90 -4.46
N ASP A 33 6.38 6.23 -4.81
CA ASP A 33 7.45 5.25 -4.98
C ASP A 33 7.99 4.94 -3.58
N VAL A 34 7.60 3.80 -3.04
CA VAL A 34 7.82 3.45 -1.63
C VAL A 34 9.28 3.10 -1.37
N ALA A 35 9.91 3.82 -0.46
CA ALA A 35 11.25 3.52 0.03
C ALA A 35 11.21 2.63 1.27
N SER A 36 10.19 2.78 2.13
CA SER A 36 10.04 1.99 3.35
C SER A 36 8.57 1.86 3.74
N THR A 37 8.27 0.77 4.38
CA THR A 37 6.98 0.51 5.04
C THR A 37 7.26 0.01 6.44
N SER A 38 6.23 -0.35 7.18
CA SER A 38 6.39 -0.92 8.52
C SER A 38 5.40 -2.05 8.74
N VAL A 39 5.69 -2.85 9.75
CA VAL A 39 4.79 -3.93 10.18
C VAL A 39 4.00 -3.44 11.38
N ASN A 40 2.68 -3.42 11.25
CA ASN A 40 1.76 -3.04 12.31
C ASN A 40 0.91 -4.24 12.74
N ARG A 41 0.35 -4.18 13.95
CA ARG A 41 -0.48 -5.26 14.44
C ARG A 41 -1.69 -5.53 13.54
N ALA A 42 -2.28 -4.51 12.94
CA ALA A 42 -3.39 -4.69 12.01
C ALA A 42 -3.00 -5.53 10.79
N ASP A 43 -1.75 -5.44 10.33
CA ASP A 43 -1.24 -6.28 9.23
C ASP A 43 -1.25 -7.76 9.62
N LEU A 44 -0.83 -8.07 10.86
CA LEU A 44 -0.87 -9.43 11.39
C LEU A 44 -2.31 -9.95 11.48
N MET A 45 -3.23 -9.10 11.92
CA MET A 45 -4.66 -9.44 12.02
C MET A 45 -5.28 -9.64 10.64
N GLN A 46 -4.94 -8.79 9.66
CA GLN A 46 -5.42 -8.92 8.29
C GLN A 46 -4.89 -10.23 7.66
N ARG A 47 -3.62 -10.54 7.86
CA ARG A 47 -3.05 -11.81 7.42
C ARG A 47 -3.79 -13.01 7.99
N GLN A 48 -4.26 -12.91 9.22
CA GLN A 48 -5.02 -13.95 9.92
C GLN A 48 -6.52 -13.97 9.59
N GLY A 49 -7.01 -13.01 8.80
CA GLY A 49 -8.43 -12.89 8.47
C GLY A 49 -9.28 -12.18 9.51
N ARG A 50 -8.65 -11.47 10.44
CA ARG A 50 -9.34 -10.80 11.57
C ARG A 50 -9.46 -9.28 11.41
N TYR A 51 -8.99 -8.75 10.30
CA TYR A 51 -9.03 -7.32 10.01
C TYR A 51 -9.30 -7.15 8.52
N PRO A 52 -10.58 -7.15 8.09
CA PRO A 52 -10.91 -6.95 6.68
C PRO A 52 -10.54 -5.53 6.24
N PRO A 53 -9.98 -5.35 5.04
CA PRO A 53 -9.72 -4.01 4.53
C PRO A 53 -11.03 -3.23 4.35
N PRO A 54 -11.02 -1.89 4.53
CA PRO A 54 -12.19 -1.08 4.26
C PRO A 54 -12.66 -1.23 2.80
N PRO A 55 -13.95 -1.03 2.50
CA PRO A 55 -14.44 -1.06 1.11
C PRO A 55 -13.66 -0.09 0.21
N GLY A 56 -13.22 -0.58 -0.94
CA GLY A 56 -12.45 0.20 -1.91
C GLY A 56 -10.94 0.29 -1.62
N ALA A 57 -10.48 -0.18 -0.48
CA ALA A 57 -9.05 -0.26 -0.17
C ALA A 57 -8.38 -1.44 -0.88
N SER A 58 -7.07 -1.34 -1.09
CA SER A 58 -6.28 -2.46 -1.58
C SER A 58 -6.33 -3.64 -0.61
N GLU A 59 -6.38 -4.84 -1.14
CA GLU A 59 -6.25 -6.06 -0.34
C GLU A 59 -4.79 -6.39 0.01
N ILE A 60 -3.83 -5.72 -0.62
CA ILE A 60 -2.42 -5.79 -0.24
C ILE A 60 -2.26 -5.18 1.15
N LEU A 61 -1.52 -5.87 2.02
CA LEU A 61 -1.25 -5.40 3.38
C LEU A 61 -0.41 -4.13 3.40
N GLY A 62 -0.33 -3.52 4.57
CA GLY A 62 0.52 -2.37 4.84
C GLY A 62 -0.27 -1.08 4.99
N LEU A 63 -0.14 -0.44 6.16
CA LEU A 63 -0.95 0.69 6.58
C LEU A 63 -0.17 2.00 6.65
N GLU A 64 1.11 1.98 6.28
CA GLU A 64 1.93 3.19 6.21
C GLU A 64 3.10 3.00 5.27
N CYS A 65 3.57 4.10 4.73
CA CYS A 65 4.77 4.10 3.91
C CYS A 65 5.49 5.45 3.99
N ALA A 66 6.74 5.45 3.57
CA ALA A 66 7.51 6.65 3.26
C ALA A 66 8.19 6.45 1.91
N GLY A 67 8.30 7.50 1.13
CA GLY A 67 8.90 7.46 -0.18
C GLY A 67 8.82 8.79 -0.88
N THR A 68 8.85 8.75 -2.20
CA THR A 68 8.78 9.94 -3.05
C THR A 68 7.54 9.92 -3.93
N VAL A 69 6.97 11.08 -4.18
CA VAL A 69 5.84 11.22 -5.11
C VAL A 69 6.34 10.93 -6.52
N ALA A 70 5.77 9.91 -7.15
CA ALA A 70 6.13 9.48 -8.50
C ALA A 70 5.17 10.05 -9.56
N GLU A 71 3.89 10.23 -9.21
CA GLU A 71 2.87 10.70 -10.13
C GLU A 71 1.74 11.38 -9.34
N LEU A 72 1.13 12.41 -9.94
CA LEU A 72 -0.01 13.12 -9.37
C LEU A 72 -1.28 12.74 -10.13
N GLY A 73 -2.35 12.43 -9.41
CA GLY A 73 -3.68 12.30 -9.98
C GLY A 73 -4.27 13.66 -10.34
N ASP A 74 -5.34 13.65 -11.12
CA ASP A 74 -6.01 14.89 -11.54
C ASP A 74 -6.45 15.72 -10.33
N GLY A 75 -6.26 17.03 -10.42
CA GLY A 75 -6.70 17.98 -9.41
C GLY A 75 -5.82 18.07 -8.17
N VAL A 76 -4.74 17.30 -8.06
CA VAL A 76 -3.85 17.36 -6.91
C VAL A 76 -3.06 18.66 -6.93
N THR A 77 -3.09 19.39 -5.80
CA THR A 77 -2.30 20.58 -5.54
C THR A 77 -1.55 20.41 -4.22
N GLY A 78 -0.47 21.15 -4.02
CA GLY A 78 0.31 21.09 -2.77
C GLY A 78 1.38 20.01 -2.72
N PHE A 79 1.46 19.15 -3.74
CA PHE A 79 2.51 18.15 -3.91
C PHE A 79 3.11 18.26 -5.30
N ALA A 80 4.37 17.86 -5.42
CA ALA A 80 5.10 17.79 -6.70
C ALA A 80 5.78 16.44 -6.82
N VAL A 81 5.95 15.97 -8.06
CA VAL A 81 6.76 14.76 -8.34
C VAL A 81 8.16 14.97 -7.77
N GLY A 82 8.66 13.98 -7.03
CA GLY A 82 9.95 14.04 -6.35
C GLY A 82 9.89 14.47 -4.89
N ASP A 83 8.75 14.95 -4.40
CA ASP A 83 8.59 15.28 -2.98
C ASP A 83 8.77 14.04 -2.11
N GLU A 84 9.51 14.19 -1.02
CA GLU A 84 9.62 13.15 0.03
C GLU A 84 8.40 13.24 0.95
N VAL A 85 7.71 12.12 1.10
CA VAL A 85 6.45 12.06 1.85
C VAL A 85 6.38 10.81 2.71
N CYS A 86 5.50 10.85 3.70
CA CYS A 86 5.02 9.65 4.39
C CYS A 86 3.49 9.68 4.40
N ALA A 87 2.88 8.52 4.53
CA ALA A 87 1.43 8.40 4.48
C ALA A 87 0.93 7.31 5.41
N LEU A 88 -0.25 7.57 5.97
CA LEU A 88 -1.06 6.56 6.61
C LEU A 88 -2.03 6.03 5.54
N LEU A 89 -2.08 4.72 5.38
CA LEU A 89 -2.79 4.05 4.29
C LEU A 89 -3.94 3.20 4.82
N ALA A 90 -4.93 2.96 3.97
CA ALA A 90 -5.97 1.95 4.23
C ALA A 90 -5.55 0.54 3.76
N GLY A 91 -4.42 0.42 3.10
CA GLY A 91 -3.84 -0.82 2.56
C GLY A 91 -2.81 -0.49 1.48
N GLY A 92 -2.08 -1.49 1.04
CA GLY A 92 -1.17 -1.37 -0.10
C GLY A 92 0.28 -1.03 0.23
N GLY A 93 0.63 -0.85 1.50
CA GLY A 93 1.99 -0.44 1.88
C GLY A 93 3.08 -1.45 1.55
N TYR A 94 2.72 -2.72 1.37
CA TYR A 94 3.66 -3.79 1.01
C TYR A 94 3.87 -3.92 -0.51
N ALA A 95 3.53 -2.90 -1.25
CA ALA A 95 3.69 -2.86 -2.71
C ALA A 95 4.76 -1.88 -3.17
#